data_58284457d0d50503e6c67923765a18a1
#
_entry.id   58284457d0d50503e6c67923765a18a1
#
_cell.length_a   1.000
_cell.length_b   1.000
_cell.length_c   1.000
_cell.angle_alpha   90.00
_cell.angle_beta   90.00
_cell.angle_gamma   90.00
#
_symmetry.space_group_name_H-M   'P 1'
#
loop_
_entity.id
_entity.type
_entity.pdbx_description
1 polymer ?
#
loop_
_entity_poly.entity_id
_entity_poly.type
_entity_poly.pdbx_seq_one_letter_code
_entity_poly.pdbx_strand_id
1 'polypeptide(L)'
;MKKFPWACVALTALSLYSGSLFAANFSASFKNTDVREFIDTVGRNLNKTILVDPSVQGTVSVRTYNVLTEDEYYQFFLSVLDLYGLSVIPMDNGMVKVVRSSVARMSG
;
A
#
# COMPACT_ATOMS: atom_id res chain seq x y z
N MET A 1 -40.55 0.10 42.60
CA MET A 1 -39.97 0.23 42.25
C MET A 1 -39.26 0.04 41.53
N LYS A 2 -39.12 0.08 41.21
CA LYS A 2 -38.49 0.09 40.63
C LYS A 2 -37.90 -0.15 39.83
N LYS A 3 -37.67 -0.16 39.18
CA LYS A 3 -37.16 -0.34 38.41
C LYS A 3 -36.61 -0.10 37.64
N PHE A 4 -36.20 0.05 37.18
CA PHE A 4 -35.73 0.31 36.51
C PHE A 4 -35.13 0.39 35.61
N PRO A 5 -35.06 0.55 35.28
CA PRO A 5 -34.65 1.30 34.29
C PRO A 5 -33.36 0.97 33.82
N TRP A 6 -32.63 0.80 34.48
CA TRP A 6 -31.44 0.41 34.23
C TRP A 6 -31.30 -0.38 33.06
N ALA A 7 -32.18 -0.77 32.64
CA ALA A 7 -32.11 -1.63 31.59
C ALA A 7 -31.55 -0.98 30.43
N CYS A 8 -31.87 0.12 30.21
CA CYS A 8 -31.50 0.68 29.04
C CYS A 8 -30.08 0.80 28.82
N VAL A 9 -29.39 0.81 29.69
CA VAL A 9 -28.10 0.92 29.58
C VAL A 9 -27.43 0.03 28.73
N ALA A 10 -27.71 -1.07 28.75
CA ALA A 10 -27.01 -1.98 28.05
C ALA A 10 -26.80 -1.75 26.67
N LEU A 11 -27.67 -1.35 26.01
CA LEU A 11 -27.51 -1.29 24.69
C LEU A 11 -26.50 -0.47 24.18
N THR A 12 -26.16 0.45 24.76
CA THR A 12 -25.28 1.30 24.19
C THR A 12 -24.05 0.66 23.75
N ALA A 13 -23.64 -0.25 24.34
CA ALA A 13 -22.41 -0.76 24.03
C ALA A 13 -22.15 -1.19 22.69
N LEU A 14 -23.00 -1.73 22.09
CA LEU A 14 -22.71 -2.26 20.90
C LEU A 14 -22.34 -1.43 19.83
N SER A 15 -22.72 -0.37 19.77
CA SER A 15 -22.48 0.35 18.63
C SER A 15 -21.09 0.57 18.35
N LEU A 16 -20.28 0.35 19.22
CA LEU A 16 -19.01 0.62 18.98
C LEU A 16 -18.30 -0.08 18.01
N TYR A 17 -18.47 -1.22 17.88
CA TYR A 17 -17.65 -1.89 17.04
C TYR A 17 -17.79 -1.66 15.67
N SER A 18 -18.72 -1.11 15.26
CA SER A 18 -18.90 -1.04 13.89
C SER A 18 -17.80 -0.30 13.25
N GLY A 19 -17.18 0.54 13.92
CA GLY A 19 -16.21 1.32 13.26
C GLY A 19 -14.99 0.63 12.86
N SER A 20 -14.78 -0.48 13.32
CA SER A 20 -13.55 -1.07 13.04
C SER A 20 -13.50 -1.70 11.75
N LEU A 21 -14.49 -1.65 11.05
CA LEU A 21 -14.41 -2.28 9.87
C LEU A 21 -14.01 -1.59 8.69
N PHE A 22 -13.36 -0.53 8.72
CA PHE A 22 -13.08 0.03 7.51
C PHE A 22 -11.85 -0.58 6.98
N ALA A 23 -11.77 -0.88 5.77
CA ALA A 23 -10.62 -1.34 5.13
C ALA A 23 -10.00 -0.15 4.47
N ALA A 24 -8.74 -0.08 4.39
CA ALA A 24 -8.09 1.01 3.71
C ALA A 24 -8.36 0.89 2.23
N ASN A 25 -8.63 1.99 1.59
CA ASN A 25 -8.89 2.02 0.17
C ASN A 25 -7.87 2.92 -0.48
N PHE A 26 -7.34 2.47 -1.59
CA PHE A 26 -6.29 3.19 -2.27
C PHE A 26 -6.61 3.44 -3.73
N SER A 27 -6.16 4.56 -4.23
CA SER A 27 -6.22 4.81 -5.66
C SER A 27 -4.95 5.55 -6.04
N ALA A 28 -4.60 5.54 -7.29
CA ALA A 28 -3.37 6.15 -7.74
C ALA A 28 -3.58 6.83 -9.08
N SER A 29 -2.96 7.97 -9.25
CA SER A 29 -2.96 8.65 -10.53
C SER A 29 -1.63 9.36 -10.63
N PHE A 30 -0.75 8.84 -11.47
CA PHE A 30 0.56 9.41 -11.65
C PHE A 30 0.77 9.69 -13.13
N LYS A 31 1.22 10.88 -13.45
CA LYS A 31 1.44 11.24 -14.83
C LYS A 31 2.81 11.84 -14.95
N ASN A 32 3.66 11.24 -15.74
CA ASN A 32 5.04 11.69 -15.96
C ASN A 32 5.73 11.93 -14.62
N THR A 33 5.53 11.02 -13.69
CA THR A 33 6.06 11.17 -12.35
C THR A 33 7.39 10.44 -12.25
N ASP A 34 8.36 11.03 -11.57
CA ASP A 34 9.62 10.36 -11.34
C ASP A 34 9.35 9.03 -10.63
N VAL A 35 9.94 7.96 -11.10
CA VAL A 35 9.69 6.64 -10.55
C VAL A 35 10.03 6.59 -9.07
N ARG A 36 11.02 7.34 -8.63
CA ARG A 36 11.38 7.35 -7.22
C ARG A 36 10.29 8.00 -6.39
N GLU A 37 9.64 9.01 -6.92
CA GLU A 37 8.55 9.66 -6.23
C GLU A 37 7.33 8.72 -6.18
N PHE A 38 7.09 7.99 -7.25
CA PHE A 38 6.02 7.00 -7.27
C PHE A 38 6.27 5.95 -6.18
N ILE A 39 7.51 5.42 -6.11
CA ILE A 39 7.86 4.42 -5.12
C ILE A 39 7.70 4.98 -3.70
N ASP A 40 8.14 6.19 -3.49
CA ASP A 40 8.07 6.79 -2.17
C ASP A 40 6.61 6.99 -1.74
N THR A 41 5.77 7.42 -2.66
CA THR A 41 4.37 7.64 -2.35
C THR A 41 3.68 6.32 -1.99
N VAL A 42 3.95 5.26 -2.75
CA VAL A 42 3.36 3.97 -2.46
C VAL A 42 3.87 3.44 -1.12
N GLY A 43 5.15 3.63 -0.85
CA GLY A 43 5.72 3.18 0.41
C GLY A 43 5.07 3.87 1.60
N ARG A 44 4.85 5.16 1.49
CA ARG A 44 4.19 5.88 2.57
C ARG A 44 2.75 5.41 2.75
N ASN A 45 2.04 5.20 1.65
CA ASN A 45 0.66 4.77 1.73
C ASN A 45 0.52 3.38 2.33
N LEU A 46 1.49 2.51 2.06
CA LEU A 46 1.47 1.16 2.60
C LEU A 46 2.22 1.03 3.92
N ASN A 47 2.79 2.12 4.38
CA ASN A 47 3.56 2.13 5.61
C ASN A 47 4.70 1.12 5.54
N LYS A 48 5.37 1.06 4.40
CA LYS A 48 6.49 0.18 4.20
C LYS A 48 7.74 0.97 3.93
N THR A 49 8.86 0.46 4.39
CA THR A 49 10.14 1.05 4.07
C THR A 49 10.65 0.44 2.78
N ILE A 50 10.89 1.27 1.80
CA ILE A 50 11.34 0.80 0.50
C ILE A 50 12.67 1.45 0.19
N LEU A 51 13.67 0.61 -0.07
CA LEU A 51 14.98 1.10 -0.45
C LEU A 51 15.06 1.09 -1.97
N VAL A 52 15.61 2.11 -2.55
CA VAL A 52 15.66 2.24 -4.00
C VAL A 52 17.10 2.26 -4.43
N ASP A 53 17.47 1.36 -5.32
CA ASP A 53 18.83 1.31 -5.83
C ASP A 53 19.13 2.58 -6.62
N PRO A 54 20.33 3.13 -6.51
CA PRO A 54 20.64 4.37 -7.24
C PRO A 54 20.47 4.30 -8.75
N SER A 55 20.52 3.11 -9.32
CA SER A 55 20.36 2.98 -10.76
C SER A 55 18.92 3.08 -11.22
N VAL A 56 17.96 3.12 -10.29
CA VAL A 56 16.57 3.17 -10.66
C VAL A 56 16.23 4.61 -11.08
N GLN A 57 15.83 4.75 -12.33
CA GLN A 57 15.51 6.06 -12.89
C GLN A 57 14.41 5.92 -13.91
N GLY A 58 13.73 6.99 -14.20
CA GLY A 58 12.71 7.02 -15.23
C GLY A 58 11.44 7.69 -14.74
N THR A 59 10.44 7.70 -15.60
CA THR A 59 9.16 8.28 -15.24
C THR A 59 8.07 7.25 -15.43
N VAL A 60 7.02 7.35 -14.66
CA VAL A 60 5.90 6.45 -14.78
C VAL A 60 4.63 7.24 -15.01
N SER A 61 3.70 6.63 -15.72
CA SER A 61 2.39 7.21 -15.93
C SER A 61 1.40 6.06 -15.78
N VAL A 62 0.69 6.02 -14.68
CA VAL A 62 -0.25 4.94 -14.40
C VAL A 62 -1.42 5.48 -13.61
N ARG A 63 -2.51 4.76 -13.64
CA ARG A 63 -3.68 5.21 -12.94
C ARG A 63 -4.56 4.02 -12.63
N THR A 64 -5.19 4.03 -11.47
CA THR A 64 -6.18 3.03 -11.14
C THR A 64 -7.54 3.58 -11.48
N TYR A 65 -8.43 2.72 -11.96
CA TYR A 65 -9.78 3.15 -12.27
C TYR A 65 -10.75 2.80 -11.16
N ASN A 66 -10.39 1.85 -10.32
CA ASN A 66 -11.23 1.47 -9.20
C ASN A 66 -10.45 1.63 -7.92
N VAL A 67 -11.14 1.74 -6.83
CA VAL A 67 -10.50 1.80 -5.52
C VAL A 67 -9.97 0.42 -5.19
N LEU A 68 -8.77 0.32 -4.69
CA LEU A 68 -8.11 -0.94 -4.42
C LEU A 68 -7.96 -1.18 -2.93
N THR A 69 -7.98 -2.44 -2.52
CA THR A 69 -7.65 -2.79 -1.16
C THR A 69 -6.14 -2.68 -1.00
N GLU A 70 -5.65 -2.83 0.20
CA GLU A 70 -4.22 -2.73 0.45
C GLU A 70 -3.45 -3.79 -0.34
N ASP A 71 -3.94 -5.04 -0.35
CA ASP A 71 -3.26 -6.07 -1.10
C ASP A 71 -3.29 -5.80 -2.60
N GLU A 72 -4.42 -5.33 -3.09
CA GLU A 72 -4.52 -5.02 -4.51
C GLU A 72 -3.60 -3.86 -4.88
N TYR A 73 -3.48 -2.90 -3.99
CA TYR A 73 -2.61 -1.75 -4.24
C TYR A 73 -1.15 -2.20 -4.29
N TYR A 74 -0.75 -3.11 -3.41
CA TYR A 74 0.60 -3.62 -3.44
C TYR A 74 0.86 -4.42 -4.71
N GLN A 75 -0.10 -5.25 -5.14
CA GLN A 75 0.05 -5.99 -6.38
C GLN A 75 0.12 -5.05 -7.58
N PHE A 76 -0.64 -3.97 -7.54
CA PHE A 76 -0.58 -2.94 -8.57
C PHE A 76 0.83 -2.34 -8.62
N PHE A 77 1.39 -2.02 -7.46
CA PHE A 77 2.73 -1.47 -7.38
C PHE A 77 3.75 -2.44 -7.98
N LEU A 78 3.69 -3.71 -7.65
CA LEU A 78 4.61 -4.68 -8.18
C LEU A 78 4.49 -4.79 -9.71
N SER A 79 3.27 -4.77 -10.19
CA SER A 79 3.02 -4.89 -11.62
C SER A 79 3.54 -3.67 -12.38
N VAL A 80 3.36 -2.49 -11.82
CA VAL A 80 3.87 -1.28 -12.46
C VAL A 80 5.38 -1.32 -12.52
N LEU A 81 6.03 -1.71 -11.44
CA LEU A 81 7.49 -1.77 -11.45
C LEU A 81 7.98 -2.79 -12.46
N ASP A 82 7.31 -3.93 -12.56
CA ASP A 82 7.71 -4.94 -13.51
C ASP A 82 7.58 -4.40 -14.93
N LEU A 83 6.55 -3.64 -15.21
CA LEU A 83 6.34 -3.08 -16.53
C LEU A 83 7.46 -2.12 -16.90
N TYR A 84 8.03 -1.45 -15.93
CA TYR A 84 9.10 -0.50 -16.18
C TYR A 84 10.49 -1.11 -16.00
N GLY A 85 10.58 -2.42 -15.92
CA GLY A 85 11.87 -3.10 -15.85
C GLY A 85 12.51 -3.09 -14.48
N LEU A 86 11.70 -2.98 -13.44
CA LEU A 86 12.21 -2.96 -12.08
C LEU A 86 11.69 -4.16 -11.30
N SER A 87 12.42 -4.58 -10.30
CA SER A 87 12.05 -5.72 -9.48
C SER A 87 12.07 -5.34 -8.01
N VAL A 88 11.19 -5.97 -7.25
CA VAL A 88 11.11 -5.73 -5.82
C VAL A 88 11.67 -6.96 -5.13
N ILE A 89 12.64 -6.76 -4.27
CA ILE A 89 13.28 -7.84 -3.55
C ILE A 89 12.95 -7.70 -2.07
N PRO A 90 12.27 -8.70 -1.49
CA PRO A 90 11.97 -8.64 -0.07
C PRO A 90 13.24 -8.72 0.75
N MET A 91 13.27 -8.01 1.86
CA MET A 91 14.39 -8.03 2.75
C MET A 91 13.92 -8.45 4.14
N ASP A 92 14.84 -8.76 5.00
CA ASP A 92 14.49 -9.07 6.37
C ASP A 92 13.87 -7.82 6.97
N ASN A 93 13.15 -7.95 8.02
CA ASN A 93 12.52 -6.85 8.73
C ASN A 93 11.32 -6.23 8.01
N GLY A 94 10.79 -6.90 7.02
CA GLY A 94 9.61 -6.40 6.34
C GLY A 94 9.87 -5.29 5.35
N MET A 95 11.13 -4.97 5.11
CA MET A 95 11.46 -3.95 4.13
C MET A 95 11.55 -4.57 2.74
N VAL A 96 11.52 -3.75 1.72
CA VAL A 96 11.72 -4.23 0.36
C VAL A 96 12.70 -3.31 -0.34
N LYS A 97 13.33 -3.84 -1.37
CA LYS A 97 14.31 -3.09 -2.12
C LYS A 97 13.91 -3.12 -3.58
N VAL A 98 14.02 -2.00 -4.26
CA VAL A 98 13.69 -1.92 -5.68
C VAL A 98 14.97 -1.77 -6.46
N VAL A 99 15.18 -2.65 -7.43
CA VAL A 99 16.38 -2.64 -8.26
C VAL A 99 15.97 -2.83 -9.71
N ARG A 100 16.86 -2.60 -10.62
CA ARG A 100 16.58 -2.88 -12.00
C ARG A 100 16.53 -4.39 -12.18
N SER A 101 15.63 -4.85 -13.01
CA SER A 101 15.45 -6.29 -13.17
C SER A 101 16.71 -6.99 -13.64
N SER A 102 17.51 -6.31 -14.46
CA SER A 102 18.74 -6.90 -14.91
C SER A 102 19.69 -7.14 -13.74
N VAL A 103 19.72 -6.23 -12.78
CA VAL A 103 20.56 -6.39 -11.62
C VAL A 103 20.04 -7.54 -10.75
N ALA A 104 18.75 -7.66 -10.60
CA ALA A 104 18.16 -8.73 -9.81
C ALA A 104 18.53 -10.08 -10.40
N ARG A 105 18.48 -10.21 -11.71
CA ARG A 105 18.81 -11.47 -12.34
C ARG A 105 20.29 -11.79 -12.17
N MET A 106 21.15 -10.81 -12.17
CA MET A 106 22.55 -11.04 -12.00
C MET A 106 22.91 -11.38 -10.56
N SER A 107 22.11 -10.91 -9.62
CA SER A 107 22.39 -11.18 -8.23
C SER A 107 21.88 -12.54 -7.81
N GLY A 108 20.94 -13.03 -8.50
CA GLY A 108 20.32 -14.27 -8.11
C GLY A 108 20.92 -15.44 -8.71
#